data_739127bf3ecf2481d5bb931f1feeeb0e
#
_entry.id   739127bf3ecf2481d5bb931f1feeeb0e
#
_cell.length_a   1.000
_cell.length_b   1.000
_cell.length_c   1.000
_cell.angle_alpha   90.00
_cell.angle_beta   90.00
_cell.angle_gamma   90.00
#
_symmetry.space_group_name_H-M   'P 1'
#
loop_
_entity.id
_entity.type
_entity.pdbx_description
1 polymer ?
#
loop_
_entity_poly.entity_id
_entity_poly.type
_entity_poly.pdbx_seq_one_letter_code
_entity_poly.pdbx_strand_id
1 'polypeptide(L)'
;MQKIWYISPSNQGANLGVEGYGSERDQMYALALEITPHLDRAGVSFLIPEKDVSLTERVRQSNEMNACFHLALHSNAGGFGKAHGPVALYYSEAGAVFCQKLVDALLALGQKSNRASHVKQQKSLYELRKTKAPAALLEVDFHDSSVGVEFITKHRSQIAEAIAKVIIEAEGKEFVPVGPCELLARAVKLGFFPADTDWDAPMTRREGAYLALKLLEGGEMA
;
A
#
# COMPACT_ATOMS: atom_id res chain seq x y z
N MET A 1 -17.07 -5.61 -19.13
CA MET A 1 -16.31 -6.41 -18.15
C MET A 1 -15.98 -5.51 -16.97
N GLN A 2 -16.07 -6.04 -15.75
CA GLN A 2 -15.70 -5.30 -14.53
C GLN A 2 -14.19 -5.03 -14.54
N LYS A 3 -13.78 -3.79 -14.30
CA LYS A 3 -12.37 -3.45 -14.15
C LYS A 3 -11.88 -3.93 -12.78
N ILE A 4 -10.76 -4.64 -12.76
CA ILE A 4 -10.19 -5.19 -11.53
C ILE A 4 -8.73 -4.71 -11.43
N TRP A 5 -8.38 -4.09 -10.33
CA TRP A 5 -7.02 -3.70 -9.99
C TRP A 5 -6.27 -4.89 -9.38
N TYR A 6 -5.05 -5.10 -9.79
CA TYR A 6 -4.16 -6.05 -9.12
C TYR A 6 -3.17 -5.27 -8.27
N ILE A 7 -3.28 -5.37 -6.95
CA ILE A 7 -2.39 -4.71 -6.00
C ILE A 7 -1.40 -5.74 -5.49
N SER A 8 -0.13 -5.60 -5.85
CA SER A 8 0.95 -6.56 -5.62
C SER A 8 1.93 -6.03 -4.57
N PRO A 9 1.67 -6.23 -3.26
CA PRO A 9 2.64 -5.86 -2.23
C PRO A 9 3.89 -6.74 -2.35
N SER A 10 5.07 -6.19 -2.06
CA SER A 10 6.34 -6.92 -2.12
C SER A 10 6.28 -8.28 -1.40
N ASN A 11 6.92 -9.30 -1.96
CA ASN A 11 7.09 -10.61 -1.33
C ASN A 11 8.51 -10.81 -0.77
N GLN A 12 9.29 -9.75 -0.65
CA GLN A 12 10.70 -9.79 -0.25
C GLN A 12 10.86 -9.85 1.29
N GLY A 13 10.63 -11.03 1.87
CA GLY A 13 10.73 -11.25 3.31
C GLY A 13 12.15 -11.16 3.89
N ALA A 14 13.18 -11.32 3.05
CA ALA A 14 14.59 -11.20 3.46
C ALA A 14 15.09 -9.74 3.47
N ASN A 15 14.37 -8.80 2.84
CA ASN A 15 14.71 -7.39 2.85
C ASN A 15 14.28 -6.77 4.18
N LEU A 16 15.22 -6.66 5.10
CA LEU A 16 15.00 -6.10 6.43
C LEU A 16 15.37 -4.61 6.44
N GLY A 17 14.52 -3.81 7.06
CA GLY A 17 14.81 -2.40 7.28
C GLY A 17 15.50 -2.12 8.62
N VAL A 18 15.88 -0.86 8.80
CA VAL A 18 16.50 -0.38 10.05
C VAL A 18 15.43 -0.11 11.13
N GLU A 19 15.88 0.10 12.38
CA GLU A 19 15.05 0.63 13.49
C GLU A 19 13.75 -0.16 13.74
N GLY A 20 13.78 -1.48 13.62
CA GLY A 20 12.60 -2.31 13.92
C GLY A 20 11.53 -2.30 12.83
N TYR A 21 11.85 -1.83 11.63
CA TYR A 21 10.96 -1.87 10.46
C TYR A 21 10.42 -3.29 10.17
N GLY A 22 11.22 -4.31 10.43
CA GLY A 22 10.90 -5.67 10.04
C GLY A 22 11.21 -5.91 8.56
N SER A 23 10.39 -6.69 7.85
CA SER A 23 10.61 -7.00 6.43
C SER A 23 9.80 -6.09 5.51
N GLU A 24 10.35 -5.84 4.32
CA GLU A 24 9.64 -5.15 3.24
C GLU A 24 8.30 -5.82 2.92
N ARG A 25 8.29 -7.16 2.82
CA ARG A 25 7.08 -7.95 2.60
C ARG A 25 5.98 -7.62 3.59
N ASP A 26 6.31 -7.63 4.89
CA ASP A 26 5.32 -7.47 5.95
C ASP A 26 4.74 -6.06 5.97
N GLN A 27 5.58 -5.04 5.79
CA GLN A 27 5.15 -3.65 5.76
C GLN A 27 4.32 -3.31 4.52
N MET A 28 4.72 -3.81 3.35
CA MET A 28 3.98 -3.53 2.11
C MET A 28 2.66 -4.31 2.06
N TYR A 29 2.62 -5.51 2.63
CA TYR A 29 1.37 -6.26 2.77
C TYR A 29 0.39 -5.57 3.73
N ALA A 30 0.87 -5.08 4.88
CA ALA A 30 0.06 -4.28 5.80
C ALA A 30 -0.47 -3.00 5.13
N LEU A 31 0.38 -2.29 4.38
CA LEU A 31 -0.04 -1.12 3.60
C LEU A 31 -1.14 -1.47 2.59
N ALA A 32 -0.98 -2.56 1.84
CA ALA A 32 -1.98 -3.01 0.87
C ALA A 32 -3.34 -3.29 1.54
N LEU A 33 -3.34 -3.90 2.72
CA LEU A 33 -4.57 -4.15 3.48
C LEU A 33 -5.23 -2.86 3.97
N GLU A 34 -4.46 -1.84 4.34
CA GLU A 34 -5.02 -0.54 4.73
C GLU A 34 -5.61 0.25 3.56
N ILE A 35 -5.23 -0.04 2.31
CA ILE A 35 -5.82 0.54 1.11
C ILE A 35 -7.25 0.01 0.89
N THR A 36 -7.52 -1.27 1.22
CA THR A 36 -8.77 -1.96 0.83
C THR A 36 -10.06 -1.31 1.32
N PRO A 37 -10.19 -0.79 2.55
CA PRO A 37 -11.44 -0.16 3.02
C PRO A 37 -11.87 1.02 2.15
N HIS A 38 -10.91 1.80 1.66
CA HIS A 38 -11.18 2.95 0.80
C HIS A 38 -11.67 2.50 -0.58
N LEU A 39 -11.06 1.45 -1.15
CA LEU A 39 -11.46 0.89 -2.44
C LEU A 39 -12.84 0.23 -2.38
N ASP A 40 -13.10 -0.57 -1.34
CA ASP A 40 -14.39 -1.21 -1.09
C ASP A 40 -15.52 -0.15 -1.03
N ARG A 41 -15.29 0.92 -0.26
CA ARG A 41 -16.26 2.02 -0.13
C ARG A 41 -16.57 2.71 -1.45
N ALA A 42 -15.55 2.92 -2.28
CA ALA A 42 -15.71 3.52 -3.60
C ALA A 42 -16.24 2.52 -4.65
N GLY A 43 -16.45 1.25 -4.28
CA GLY A 43 -16.86 0.20 -5.21
C GLY A 43 -15.83 -0.05 -6.31
N VAL A 44 -14.55 0.08 -5.99
CA VAL A 44 -13.44 -0.31 -6.87
C VAL A 44 -13.12 -1.77 -6.63
N SER A 45 -13.12 -2.57 -7.69
CA SER A 45 -12.78 -3.99 -7.60
C SER A 45 -11.27 -4.19 -7.67
N PHE A 46 -10.75 -4.99 -6.76
CA PHE A 46 -9.33 -5.28 -6.65
C PHE A 46 -9.07 -6.73 -6.24
N LEU A 47 -7.83 -7.17 -6.43
CA LEU A 47 -7.27 -8.38 -5.86
C LEU A 47 -5.90 -8.08 -5.26
N ILE A 48 -5.67 -8.56 -4.05
CA ILE A 48 -4.36 -8.64 -3.41
C ILE A 48 -3.99 -10.12 -3.31
N PRO A 49 -2.85 -10.56 -3.86
CA PRO A 49 -2.42 -11.95 -3.72
C PRO A 49 -2.05 -12.25 -2.26
N GLU A 50 -2.07 -13.52 -1.89
CA GLU A 50 -1.53 -13.94 -0.61
C GLU A 50 -0.05 -13.55 -0.46
N LYS A 51 0.38 -13.37 0.78
CA LYS A 51 1.65 -12.74 1.14
C LYS A 51 2.87 -13.40 0.49
N ASP A 52 2.89 -14.74 0.47
CA ASP A 52 4.04 -15.52 0.01
C ASP A 52 3.98 -15.99 -1.46
N VAL A 53 2.99 -15.49 -2.21
CA VAL A 53 2.88 -15.78 -3.64
C VAL A 53 4.09 -15.26 -4.39
N SER A 54 4.70 -16.10 -5.22
CA SER A 54 5.90 -15.76 -5.98
C SER A 54 5.65 -14.65 -7.00
N LEU A 55 6.69 -13.91 -7.37
CA LEU A 55 6.60 -12.83 -8.36
C LEU A 55 6.05 -13.32 -9.71
N THR A 56 6.47 -14.50 -10.16
CA THR A 56 6.00 -15.10 -11.41
C THR A 56 4.50 -15.39 -11.35
N GLU A 57 4.05 -15.92 -10.22
CA GLU A 57 2.65 -16.25 -10.00
C GLU A 57 1.77 -14.99 -9.92
N ARG A 58 2.23 -13.93 -9.28
CA ARG A 58 1.55 -12.63 -9.24
C ARG A 58 1.31 -12.08 -10.64
N VAL A 59 2.34 -12.09 -11.48
CA VAL A 59 2.22 -11.67 -12.89
C VAL A 59 1.25 -12.58 -13.66
N ARG A 60 1.29 -13.90 -13.42
CA ARG A 60 0.35 -14.84 -14.03
C ARG A 60 -1.09 -14.53 -13.63
N GLN A 61 -1.37 -14.38 -12.34
CA GLN A 61 -2.70 -14.05 -11.80
C GLN A 61 -3.23 -12.73 -12.40
N SER A 62 -2.41 -11.67 -12.38
CA SER A 62 -2.76 -10.37 -12.95
C SER A 62 -3.14 -10.48 -14.44
N ASN A 63 -2.37 -11.27 -15.19
CA ASN A 63 -2.61 -11.47 -16.62
C ASN A 63 -3.84 -12.34 -16.92
N GLU A 64 -4.11 -13.37 -16.15
CA GLU A 64 -5.26 -14.27 -16.33
C GLU A 64 -6.58 -13.60 -15.97
N MET A 65 -6.60 -12.81 -14.92
CA MET A 65 -7.80 -12.05 -14.55
C MET A 65 -8.05 -10.84 -15.46
N ASN A 66 -7.17 -10.57 -16.42
CA ASN A 66 -7.20 -9.37 -17.25
C ASN A 66 -7.31 -8.09 -16.42
N ALA A 67 -6.42 -7.94 -15.45
CA ALA A 67 -6.39 -6.75 -14.59
C ALA A 67 -6.38 -5.48 -15.45
N CYS A 68 -7.12 -4.46 -15.03
CA CYS A 68 -7.13 -3.17 -15.73
C CYS A 68 -5.87 -2.35 -15.44
N PHE A 69 -5.26 -2.58 -14.26
CA PHE A 69 -3.99 -2.00 -13.84
C PHE A 69 -3.29 -2.93 -12.84
N HIS A 70 -1.96 -2.92 -12.85
CA HIS A 70 -1.12 -3.66 -11.91
C HIS A 70 -0.27 -2.68 -11.10
N LEU A 71 -0.52 -2.58 -9.80
CA LEU A 71 0.23 -1.73 -8.88
C LEU A 71 1.09 -2.59 -7.95
N ALA A 72 2.40 -2.55 -8.14
CA ALA A 72 3.35 -3.16 -7.21
C ALA A 72 3.71 -2.15 -6.10
N LEU A 73 3.69 -2.60 -4.84
CA LEU A 73 4.03 -1.80 -3.66
C LEU A 73 5.32 -2.33 -3.05
N HIS A 74 6.32 -1.48 -2.98
CA HIS A 74 7.66 -1.78 -2.49
C HIS A 74 8.15 -0.69 -1.54
N SER A 75 9.20 -1.01 -0.80
CA SER A 75 10.05 -0.05 -0.11
C SER A 75 11.50 -0.24 -0.54
N ASN A 76 12.17 0.84 -0.86
CA ASN A 76 13.48 0.87 -1.49
C ASN A 76 14.63 0.62 -0.49
N ALA A 77 15.79 0.28 -1.03
CA ALA A 77 17.04 0.18 -0.31
C ALA A 77 18.23 0.57 -1.21
N GLY A 78 19.43 0.66 -0.64
CA GLY A 78 20.66 0.97 -1.38
C GLY A 78 21.04 2.45 -1.32
N GLY A 79 20.39 3.22 -0.45
CA GLY A 79 20.76 4.60 -0.15
C GLY A 79 21.79 4.75 0.96
N PHE A 80 22.33 3.66 1.50
CA PHE A 80 23.26 3.65 2.64
C PHE A 80 22.78 4.47 3.83
N GLY A 81 21.48 4.41 4.13
CA GLY A 81 20.83 5.18 5.19
C GLY A 81 20.64 6.67 4.90
N LYS A 82 20.97 7.15 3.71
CA LYS A 82 20.93 8.58 3.33
C LYS A 82 19.82 8.93 2.37
N ALA A 83 19.35 7.95 1.58
CA ALA A 83 18.30 8.16 0.62
C ALA A 83 16.93 8.18 1.30
N HIS A 84 16.05 9.09 0.89
CA HIS A 84 14.65 9.13 1.32
C HIS A 84 13.77 9.81 0.27
N GLY A 85 12.48 9.54 0.33
CA GLY A 85 11.45 10.03 -0.58
C GLY A 85 10.96 8.98 -1.58
N PRO A 86 9.71 9.11 -2.07
CA PRO A 86 9.08 8.14 -2.95
C PRO A 86 9.75 8.09 -4.32
N VAL A 87 9.76 6.89 -4.91
CA VAL A 87 10.16 6.67 -6.32
C VAL A 87 9.15 5.76 -6.97
N ALA A 88 8.65 6.11 -8.15
CA ALA A 88 7.76 5.27 -8.91
C ALA A 88 8.38 4.87 -10.26
N LEU A 89 8.23 3.60 -10.59
CA LEU A 89 8.81 2.98 -11.78
C LEU A 89 7.71 2.52 -12.73
N TYR A 90 7.89 2.74 -14.03
CA TYR A 90 6.93 2.34 -15.06
C TYR A 90 7.61 1.66 -16.24
N TYR A 91 6.81 0.92 -17.03
CA TYR A 91 7.23 0.35 -18.29
C TYR A 91 6.63 1.10 -19.49
N SER A 92 5.34 1.39 -19.45
CA SER A 92 4.57 2.05 -20.50
C SER A 92 4.15 3.46 -20.10
N GLU A 93 3.82 4.31 -21.09
CA GLU A 93 3.38 5.70 -20.84
C GLU A 93 2.11 5.77 -19.95
N ALA A 94 1.19 4.81 -20.08
CA ALA A 94 0.03 4.74 -19.21
C ALA A 94 0.43 4.55 -17.73
N GLY A 95 1.48 3.76 -17.47
CA GLY A 95 2.07 3.65 -16.14
C GLY A 95 2.76 4.94 -15.68
N ALA A 96 3.40 5.69 -16.57
CA ALA A 96 4.09 6.93 -16.23
C ALA A 96 3.15 7.99 -15.62
N VAL A 97 1.99 8.19 -16.21
CA VAL A 97 0.98 9.14 -15.71
C VAL A 97 0.51 8.76 -14.31
N PHE A 98 0.27 7.47 -14.09
CA PHE A 98 -0.15 6.96 -12.79
C PHE A 98 0.98 7.08 -11.74
N CYS A 99 2.22 6.77 -12.11
CA CYS A 99 3.40 6.96 -11.27
C CYS A 99 3.54 8.40 -10.77
N GLN A 100 3.33 9.39 -11.66
CA GLN A 100 3.43 10.80 -11.27
C GLN A 100 2.38 11.15 -10.21
N LYS A 101 1.11 10.73 -10.40
CA LYS A 101 0.05 10.97 -9.42
C LYS A 101 0.34 10.33 -8.06
N LEU A 102 0.88 9.12 -8.02
CA LEU A 102 1.28 8.45 -6.78
C LEU A 102 2.37 9.22 -6.04
N VAL A 103 3.41 9.63 -6.77
CA VAL A 103 4.51 10.41 -6.18
C VAL A 103 4.00 11.75 -5.63
N ASP A 104 3.21 12.48 -6.42
CA ASP A 104 2.66 13.77 -6.02
C ASP A 104 1.79 13.64 -4.76
N ALA A 105 0.98 12.58 -4.67
CA ALA A 105 0.14 12.29 -3.51
C ALA A 105 0.98 12.02 -2.24
N LEU A 106 2.08 11.25 -2.36
CA LEU A 106 2.94 10.98 -1.20
C LEU A 106 3.74 12.21 -0.77
N LEU A 107 4.24 13.00 -1.72
CA LEU A 107 4.94 14.26 -1.40
C LEU A 107 4.01 15.28 -0.75
N ALA A 108 2.72 15.29 -1.12
CA ALA A 108 1.71 16.14 -0.50
C ALA A 108 1.44 15.81 0.98
N LEU A 109 1.81 14.61 1.44
CA LEU A 109 1.79 14.26 2.88
C LEU A 109 2.92 14.91 3.69
N GLY A 110 3.76 15.73 3.07
CA GLY A 110 4.89 16.40 3.71
C GLY A 110 6.16 15.57 3.76
N GLN A 111 6.21 14.43 3.06
CA GLN A 111 7.42 13.62 2.99
C GLN A 111 8.57 14.41 2.36
N LYS A 112 9.65 14.54 3.11
CA LYS A 112 10.89 15.11 2.60
C LYS A 112 11.49 14.15 1.58
N SER A 113 12.12 14.70 0.56
CA SER A 113 12.82 13.88 -0.43
C SER A 113 14.16 14.50 -0.82
N ASN A 114 15.16 13.65 -0.98
CA ASN A 114 16.46 14.02 -1.55
C ASN A 114 16.69 13.35 -2.91
N ARG A 115 15.63 12.92 -3.59
CA ARG A 115 15.72 12.30 -4.91
C ARG A 115 15.77 13.34 -6.02
N ALA A 116 16.71 13.20 -6.93
CA ALA A 116 16.80 14.04 -8.13
C ALA A 116 15.68 13.75 -9.14
N SER A 117 15.11 12.54 -9.10
CA SER A 117 13.99 12.13 -9.94
C SER A 117 13.15 11.11 -9.20
N HIS A 118 11.84 11.30 -9.23
CA HIS A 118 10.85 10.47 -8.56
C HIS A 118 10.15 9.47 -9.50
N VAL A 119 10.08 9.76 -10.79
CA VAL A 119 9.39 8.91 -11.77
C VAL A 119 10.40 8.49 -12.83
N LYS A 120 10.53 7.17 -13.06
CA LYS A 120 11.55 6.62 -13.95
C LYS A 120 11.01 5.49 -14.80
N GLN A 121 11.35 5.47 -16.09
CA GLN A 121 11.10 4.31 -16.91
C GLN A 121 12.05 3.17 -16.53
N GLN A 122 11.50 1.97 -16.31
CA GLN A 122 12.28 0.78 -15.96
C GLN A 122 11.83 -0.42 -16.77
N LYS A 123 12.64 -0.78 -17.76
CA LYS A 123 12.32 -1.84 -18.76
C LYS A 123 12.82 -3.24 -18.35
N SER A 124 13.68 -3.34 -17.34
CA SER A 124 14.28 -4.62 -16.94
C SER A 124 13.47 -5.37 -15.88
N LEU A 125 12.67 -4.66 -15.05
CA LEU A 125 11.91 -5.30 -14.00
C LEU A 125 10.88 -6.27 -14.55
N TYR A 126 10.94 -7.51 -14.08
CA TYR A 126 10.11 -8.63 -14.55
C TYR A 126 8.61 -8.29 -14.40
N GLU A 127 8.21 -7.81 -13.23
CA GLU A 127 6.82 -7.50 -12.91
C GLU A 127 6.22 -6.46 -13.85
N LEU A 128 6.93 -5.36 -14.09
CA LEU A 128 6.47 -4.32 -15.01
C LEU A 128 6.47 -4.77 -16.48
N ARG A 129 7.47 -5.57 -16.88
CA ARG A 129 7.67 -5.99 -18.27
C ARG A 129 6.76 -7.13 -18.70
N LYS A 130 6.40 -8.04 -17.80
CA LYS A 130 5.65 -9.26 -18.10
C LYS A 130 4.15 -9.14 -17.79
N THR A 131 3.74 -8.09 -17.14
CA THR A 131 2.34 -7.76 -16.94
C THR A 131 1.74 -7.19 -18.22
N LYS A 132 0.56 -7.67 -18.64
CA LYS A 132 -0.17 -7.21 -19.82
C LYS A 132 -0.87 -5.87 -19.58
N ALA A 133 -1.38 -5.68 -18.36
CA ALA A 133 -1.98 -4.43 -17.96
C ALA A 133 -0.95 -3.29 -17.89
N PRO A 134 -1.36 -2.02 -18.03
CA PRO A 134 -0.53 -0.91 -17.55
C PRO A 134 -0.08 -1.18 -16.14
N ALA A 135 1.20 -0.91 -15.84
CA ALA A 135 1.78 -1.24 -14.55
C ALA A 135 2.63 -0.11 -13.98
N ALA A 136 2.58 0.04 -12.66
CA ALA A 136 3.45 0.90 -11.88
C ALA A 136 4.04 0.11 -10.71
N LEU A 137 5.28 0.42 -10.33
CA LEU A 137 5.90 -0.04 -9.10
C LEU A 137 6.21 1.19 -8.26
N LEU A 138 5.62 1.26 -7.08
CA LEU A 138 5.82 2.34 -6.13
C LEU A 138 6.79 1.90 -5.05
N GLU A 139 7.93 2.54 -4.98
CA GLU A 139 8.85 2.54 -3.85
C GLU A 139 8.40 3.64 -2.90
N VAL A 140 7.68 3.29 -1.85
CA VAL A 140 7.04 4.27 -0.94
C VAL A 140 8.08 5.18 -0.30
N ASP A 141 9.16 4.62 0.19
CA ASP A 141 10.35 5.29 0.71
C ASP A 141 11.47 4.25 0.91
N PHE A 142 12.58 4.62 1.55
CA PHE A 142 13.75 3.77 1.76
C PHE A 142 13.73 3.13 3.15
N HIS A 143 13.65 1.80 3.21
CA HIS A 143 13.65 1.06 4.48
C HIS A 143 15.05 0.90 5.11
N ASP A 144 16.11 1.26 4.40
CA ASP A 144 17.48 1.37 4.94
C ASP A 144 17.80 2.77 5.49
N SER A 145 16.80 3.65 5.60
CA SER A 145 16.89 5.02 6.10
C SER A 145 15.91 5.25 7.26
N SER A 146 16.38 5.79 8.38
CA SER A 146 15.52 6.17 9.52
C SER A 146 14.36 7.08 9.11
N VAL A 147 14.64 8.05 8.23
CA VAL A 147 13.62 8.98 7.69
C VAL A 147 12.55 8.23 6.91
N GLY A 148 12.96 7.29 6.05
CA GLY A 148 12.02 6.49 5.26
C GLY A 148 11.22 5.53 6.13
N VAL A 149 11.88 4.84 7.08
CA VAL A 149 11.21 3.96 8.04
C VAL A 149 10.18 4.72 8.87
N GLU A 150 10.55 5.90 9.39
CA GLU A 150 9.63 6.75 10.14
C GLU A 150 8.39 7.10 9.31
N PHE A 151 8.60 7.53 8.06
CA PHE A 151 7.49 7.87 7.16
C PHE A 151 6.59 6.65 6.91
N ILE A 152 7.14 5.52 6.47
CA ILE A 152 6.36 4.32 6.14
C ILE A 152 5.58 3.81 7.35
N THR A 153 6.17 3.81 8.54
CA THR A 153 5.54 3.20 9.73
C THR A 153 4.58 4.12 10.45
N LYS A 154 4.93 5.41 10.61
CA LYS A 154 4.10 6.37 11.36
C LYS A 154 2.98 6.99 10.52
N HIS A 155 3.12 7.01 9.18
CA HIS A 155 2.15 7.61 8.27
C HIS A 155 1.45 6.57 7.38
N ARG A 156 1.52 5.27 7.71
CA ARG A 156 1.01 4.20 6.85
C ARG A 156 -0.45 4.40 6.45
N SER A 157 -1.33 4.75 7.38
CA SER A 157 -2.74 4.99 7.07
C SER A 157 -2.95 6.18 6.12
N GLN A 158 -2.18 7.26 6.29
CA GLN A 158 -2.23 8.40 5.37
C GLN A 158 -1.68 8.04 3.99
N ILE A 159 -0.62 7.23 3.93
CA ILE A 159 -0.07 6.69 2.68
C ILE A 159 -1.11 5.80 1.99
N ALA A 160 -1.79 4.92 2.73
CA ALA A 160 -2.84 4.06 2.20
C ALA A 160 -4.00 4.87 1.62
N GLU A 161 -4.47 5.89 2.35
CA GLU A 161 -5.51 6.81 1.90
C GLU A 161 -5.09 7.55 0.63
N ALA A 162 -3.87 8.08 0.58
CA ALA A 162 -3.34 8.79 -0.59
C ALA A 162 -3.28 7.89 -1.84
N ILE A 163 -2.77 6.66 -1.69
CA ILE A 163 -2.74 5.67 -2.78
C ILE A 163 -4.16 5.30 -3.23
N ALA A 164 -5.06 5.01 -2.29
CA ALA A 164 -6.44 4.68 -2.58
C ALA A 164 -7.14 5.80 -3.36
N LYS A 165 -6.94 7.06 -2.95
CA LYS A 165 -7.48 8.22 -3.65
C LYS A 165 -7.03 8.28 -5.11
N VAL A 166 -5.74 8.05 -5.38
CA VAL A 166 -5.21 8.03 -6.76
C VAL A 166 -5.85 6.91 -7.58
N ILE A 167 -6.06 5.72 -6.99
CA ILE A 167 -6.73 4.60 -7.66
C ILE A 167 -8.19 4.93 -7.97
N ILE A 168 -8.93 5.46 -6.98
CA ILE A 168 -10.35 5.79 -7.09
C ILE A 168 -10.58 6.88 -8.14
N GLU A 169 -9.76 7.92 -8.16
CA GLU A 169 -9.80 8.98 -9.17
C GLU A 169 -9.43 8.46 -10.58
N ALA A 170 -8.52 7.49 -10.69
CA ALA A 170 -8.19 6.85 -11.96
C ALA A 170 -9.37 6.03 -12.54
N GLU A 171 -10.27 5.54 -11.69
CA GLU A 171 -11.53 4.91 -12.08
C GLU A 171 -12.66 5.93 -12.38
N GLY A 172 -12.38 7.22 -12.27
CA GLY A 172 -13.38 8.27 -12.45
C GLY A 172 -14.43 8.33 -11.35
N LYS A 173 -14.09 7.82 -10.16
CA LYS A 173 -14.94 7.79 -8.99
C LYS A 173 -14.56 8.87 -8.00
N GLU A 174 -15.50 9.23 -7.12
CA GLU A 174 -15.26 10.17 -6.04
C GLU A 174 -14.62 9.47 -4.84
N PHE A 175 -13.56 10.07 -4.30
CA PHE A 175 -12.95 9.61 -3.06
C PHE A 175 -13.76 10.16 -1.87
N VAL A 176 -14.25 9.24 -1.05
CA VAL A 176 -14.90 9.57 0.23
C VAL A 176 -14.05 9.00 1.36
N PRO A 177 -13.53 9.84 2.25
CA PRO A 177 -12.71 9.38 3.37
C PRO A 177 -13.44 8.32 4.21
N VAL A 178 -12.71 7.30 4.66
CA VAL A 178 -13.25 6.32 5.61
C VAL A 178 -13.25 6.96 6.99
N GLY A 179 -14.46 7.16 7.53
CA GLY A 179 -14.60 7.76 8.85
C GLY A 179 -14.15 6.82 9.98
N PRO A 180 -13.76 7.37 11.15
CA PRO A 180 -13.38 6.56 12.31
C PRO A 180 -14.41 5.51 12.70
N CYS A 181 -15.69 5.85 12.66
CA CYS A 181 -16.80 4.93 12.98
C CYS A 181 -16.86 3.70 12.07
N GLU A 182 -16.44 3.83 10.82
CA GLU A 182 -16.49 2.73 9.84
C GLU A 182 -15.33 1.76 10.00
N LEU A 183 -14.15 2.26 10.32
CA LEU A 183 -13.00 1.44 10.72
C LEU A 183 -13.31 0.64 11.97
N LEU A 184 -13.99 1.26 12.93
CA LEU A 184 -14.45 0.64 14.17
C LEU A 184 -15.51 -0.44 13.90
N ALA A 185 -16.51 -0.17 13.06
CA ALA A 185 -17.53 -1.14 12.66
C ALA A 185 -16.91 -2.37 11.97
N ARG A 186 -15.89 -2.17 11.17
CA ARG A 186 -15.12 -3.27 10.55
C ARG A 186 -14.34 -4.06 11.59
N ALA A 187 -13.74 -3.41 12.58
CA ALA A 187 -13.06 -4.05 13.70
C ALA A 187 -14.00 -4.92 14.53
N VAL A 188 -15.24 -4.46 14.78
CA VAL A 188 -16.31 -5.28 15.41
C VAL A 188 -16.65 -6.50 14.56
N LYS A 189 -16.87 -6.30 13.26
CA LYS A 189 -17.20 -7.37 12.32
C LYS A 189 -16.11 -8.44 12.25
N LEU A 190 -14.86 -8.04 12.45
CA LEU A 190 -13.70 -8.94 12.49
C LEU A 190 -13.45 -9.53 13.89
N GLY A 191 -14.32 -9.24 14.86
CA GLY A 191 -14.24 -9.78 16.23
C GLY A 191 -13.18 -9.14 17.13
N PHE A 192 -12.62 -7.99 16.74
CA PHE A 192 -11.64 -7.25 17.56
C PHE A 192 -12.29 -6.55 18.76
N PHE A 193 -13.58 -6.24 18.67
CA PHE A 193 -14.38 -5.64 19.74
C PHE A 193 -15.72 -6.35 19.90
N PRO A 194 -16.28 -6.38 21.12
CA PRO A 194 -17.65 -6.81 21.36
C PRO A 194 -18.65 -5.98 20.54
N ALA A 195 -19.76 -6.62 20.14
CA ALA A 195 -20.81 -5.95 19.35
C ALA A 195 -21.54 -4.82 20.12
N ASP A 196 -21.44 -4.82 21.45
CA ASP A 196 -22.04 -3.85 22.38
C ASP A 196 -21.05 -2.75 22.81
N THR A 197 -19.92 -2.62 22.14
CA THR A 197 -18.93 -1.57 22.45
C THR A 197 -19.57 -0.18 22.27
N ASP A 198 -19.49 0.64 23.31
CA ASP A 198 -19.92 2.04 23.27
C ASP A 198 -18.88 2.87 22.47
N TRP A 199 -19.25 3.21 21.22
CA TRP A 199 -18.38 3.93 20.28
C TRP A 199 -18.35 5.44 20.51
N ASP A 200 -19.26 5.97 21.33
CA ASP A 200 -19.28 7.38 21.71
C ASP A 200 -18.37 7.65 22.93
N ALA A 201 -17.96 6.60 23.62
CA ALA A 201 -16.97 6.70 24.67
C ALA A 201 -15.58 7.03 24.10
N PRO A 202 -14.82 7.95 24.72
CA PRO A 202 -13.46 8.25 24.27
C PRO A 202 -12.58 6.99 24.34
N MET A 203 -12.08 6.55 23.19
CA MET A 203 -11.15 5.43 23.13
C MET A 203 -9.86 5.77 23.88
N THR A 204 -9.51 4.97 24.86
CA THR A 204 -8.26 5.16 25.58
C THR A 204 -7.06 4.88 24.66
N ARG A 205 -5.90 5.48 24.95
CA ARG A 205 -4.65 5.17 24.22
C ARG A 205 -4.31 3.69 24.25
N ARG A 206 -4.73 2.98 25.28
CA ARG A 206 -4.50 1.54 25.45
C ARG A 206 -5.37 0.72 24.50
N GLU A 207 -6.63 1.09 24.33
CA GLU A 207 -7.56 0.43 23.40
C GLU A 207 -7.17 0.68 21.95
N GLY A 208 -6.78 1.91 21.60
CA GLY A 208 -6.23 2.23 20.29
C GLY A 208 -4.93 1.49 19.97
N ALA A 209 -4.03 1.34 20.96
CA ALA A 209 -2.79 0.58 20.80
C ALA A 209 -3.07 -0.93 20.68
N TYR A 210 -4.05 -1.46 21.42
CA TYR A 210 -4.46 -2.85 21.31
C TYR A 210 -5.06 -3.17 19.94
N LEU A 211 -5.92 -2.29 19.43
CA LEU A 211 -6.48 -2.42 18.07
C LEU A 211 -5.39 -2.40 17.01
N ALA A 212 -4.45 -1.45 17.10
CA ALA A 212 -3.32 -1.35 16.17
C ALA A 212 -2.45 -2.61 16.21
N LEU A 213 -2.16 -3.16 17.41
CA LEU A 213 -1.40 -4.40 17.57
C LEU A 213 -2.12 -5.60 16.95
N LYS A 214 -3.42 -5.76 17.20
CA LYS A 214 -4.22 -6.85 16.64
C LYS A 214 -4.35 -6.80 15.12
N LEU A 215 -4.48 -5.62 14.55
CA LEU A 215 -4.46 -5.42 13.10
C LEU A 215 -3.08 -5.74 12.49
N LEU A 216 -1.99 -5.50 13.24
CA LEU A 216 -0.62 -5.81 12.83
C LEU A 216 -0.27 -7.31 12.96
N GLU A 217 -0.84 -8.00 13.96
CA GLU A 217 -0.56 -9.42 14.24
C GLU A 217 -1.32 -10.38 13.31
N GLY A 218 -2.15 -9.87 12.39
CA GLY A 218 -2.86 -10.72 11.41
C GLY A 218 -3.91 -11.64 12.00
N GLY A 219 -4.45 -11.28 13.17
CA GLY A 219 -5.71 -11.78 13.72
C GLY A 219 -5.97 -13.30 13.72
N GLU A 220 -5.03 -14.15 14.09
CA GLU A 220 -5.38 -15.47 14.56
C GLU A 220 -5.94 -15.35 15.98
N MET A 221 -7.27 -15.47 16.07
CA MET A 221 -7.91 -15.69 17.36
C MET A 221 -7.90 -17.18 17.67
N ALA A 222 -7.33 -17.50 18.83
CA ALA A 222 -7.53 -18.79 19.48
C ALA A 222 -8.98 -18.96 19.97
#